data_c7f8c94aec3bdc2f2b7184c3946c1e04
#
_entry.id   c7f8c94aec3bdc2f2b7184c3946c1e04
#
_cell.length_a   1.000
_cell.length_b   1.000
_cell.length_c   1.000
_cell.angle_alpha   90.00
_cell.angle_beta   90.00
_cell.angle_gamma   90.00
#
_symmetry.space_group_name_H-M   'P 1'
#
loop_
_entity.id
_entity.type
_entity.pdbx_description
1 polymer ?
#
loop_
_entity_poly.entity_id
_entity_poly.type
_entity_poly.pdbx_seq_one_letter_code
_entity_poly.pdbx_strand_id
1 'polypeptide(L)'
;TRMAGLDAINKSLLPINYEAVISKIIDKYPKNLEIVVALGHEKEVVKNFIKIRHPDRKIKFVFVKNFFGIGSGPGYTLYQCRRYLQCPFIYSACDTIVTENVPAPKFNWIGISKVKNTERYLIIEKKKSDNSYILFDKKRKIEIDNKKKTFNAFTGLAGIKDYKKFWQGFAINKELIH
;
A
#
# COMPACT_ATOMS: atom_id res chain seq x y z
N THR A 1 -8.89 -11.51 3.88
CA THR A 1 -10.03 -11.93 4.71
C THR A 1 -11.15 -10.95 4.42
N ARG A 2 -12.17 -11.40 3.73
CA ARG A 2 -13.40 -10.65 3.58
C ARG A 2 -14.06 -10.65 4.95
N MET A 3 -14.41 -9.45 5.43
CA MET A 3 -15.12 -9.33 6.70
C MET A 3 -16.56 -9.78 6.43
N ALA A 4 -16.90 -10.98 6.87
CA ALA A 4 -18.24 -11.54 6.72
C ALA A 4 -19.27 -10.55 7.33
N GLY A 5 -20.28 -10.17 6.54
CA GLY A 5 -21.36 -9.26 6.97
C GLY A 5 -21.09 -7.75 6.81
N LEU A 6 -19.91 -7.33 6.33
CA LEU A 6 -19.58 -5.91 6.07
C LEU A 6 -19.21 -5.65 4.60
N ASP A 7 -19.68 -6.49 3.68
CA ASP A 7 -19.38 -6.38 2.25
C ASP A 7 -19.89 -5.07 1.61
N ALA A 8 -20.84 -4.40 2.26
CA ALA A 8 -21.40 -3.12 1.83
C ALA A 8 -20.55 -1.89 2.23
N ILE A 9 -19.55 -2.05 3.10
CA ILE A 9 -18.76 -0.91 3.58
C ILE A 9 -17.33 -1.02 3.08
N ASN A 10 -16.81 0.05 2.48
CA ASN A 10 -15.40 0.12 2.09
C ASN A 10 -14.51 0.05 3.34
N LYS A 11 -13.50 -0.81 3.35
CA LYS A 11 -12.59 -1.03 4.48
C LYS A 11 -11.94 0.26 4.98
N SER A 12 -11.62 1.17 4.08
CA SER A 12 -10.98 2.44 4.42
C SER A 12 -11.87 3.37 5.25
N LEU A 13 -13.18 3.14 5.24
CA LEU A 13 -14.17 3.90 6.02
C LEU A 13 -14.49 3.26 7.38
N LEU A 14 -13.98 2.07 7.66
CA LEU A 14 -14.20 1.43 8.95
C LEU A 14 -13.58 2.26 10.08
N PRO A 15 -14.31 2.48 11.18
CA PRO A 15 -13.81 3.29 12.28
C PRO A 15 -12.82 2.49 13.15
N ILE A 16 -11.71 3.12 13.49
CA ILE A 16 -10.79 2.67 14.55
C ILE A 16 -10.66 3.83 15.53
N ASN A 17 -11.07 3.61 16.78
CA ASN A 17 -11.13 4.66 17.80
C ASN A 17 -11.93 5.89 17.31
N TYR A 18 -13.15 5.64 16.84
CA TYR A 18 -14.10 6.65 16.36
C TYR A 18 -13.70 7.45 15.11
N GLU A 19 -12.64 7.05 14.43
CA GLU A 19 -12.16 7.72 13.22
C GLU A 19 -11.94 6.73 12.08
N ALA A 20 -12.34 7.11 10.84
CA ALA A 20 -12.16 6.27 9.68
C ALA A 20 -10.66 6.01 9.40
N VAL A 21 -10.32 4.78 9.03
CA VAL A 21 -8.94 4.38 8.71
C VAL A 21 -8.29 5.33 7.71
N ILE A 22 -9.02 5.72 6.65
CA ILE A 22 -8.50 6.63 5.63
C ILE A 22 -8.15 8.00 6.19
N SER A 23 -8.93 8.52 7.16
CA SER A 23 -8.62 9.79 7.82
C SER A 23 -7.34 9.71 8.62
N LYS A 24 -7.17 8.65 9.41
CA LYS A 24 -5.92 8.42 10.16
C LYS A 24 -4.69 8.35 9.24
N ILE A 25 -4.84 7.74 8.07
CA ILE A 25 -3.76 7.69 7.08
C ILE A 25 -3.49 9.09 6.49
N ILE A 26 -4.52 9.82 6.09
CA ILE A 26 -4.38 11.17 5.52
C ILE A 26 -3.75 12.13 6.53
N ASP A 27 -4.20 12.11 7.78
CA ASP A 27 -3.75 13.02 8.83
C ASP A 27 -2.33 12.71 9.34
N LYS A 28 -1.80 11.52 9.00
CA LYS A 28 -0.40 11.15 9.27
C LYS A 28 0.59 12.02 8.48
N TYR A 29 0.20 12.56 7.35
CA TYR A 29 1.07 13.31 6.45
C TYR A 29 0.88 14.83 6.59
N PRO A 30 1.93 15.65 6.39
CA PRO A 30 1.85 17.11 6.40
C PRO A 30 0.77 17.65 5.48
N LYS A 31 0.08 18.72 5.89
CA LYS A 31 -1.07 19.29 5.15
C LYS A 31 -0.72 19.81 3.76
N ASN A 32 0.50 20.26 3.55
CA ASN A 32 0.98 20.78 2.26
C ASN A 32 1.31 19.70 1.22
N LEU A 33 1.37 18.43 1.60
CA LEU A 33 1.61 17.35 0.66
C LEU A 33 0.38 17.07 -0.20
N GLU A 34 0.60 16.84 -1.49
CA GLU A 34 -0.42 16.30 -2.39
C GLU A 34 -0.57 14.79 -2.15
N ILE A 35 -1.80 14.35 -2.03
CA ILE A 35 -2.15 12.94 -1.83
C ILE A 35 -2.88 12.42 -3.06
N VAL A 36 -2.50 11.26 -3.55
CA VAL A 36 -3.19 10.56 -4.62
C VAL A 36 -3.96 9.39 -4.02
N VAL A 37 -5.28 9.40 -4.13
CA VAL A 37 -6.14 8.34 -3.61
C VAL A 37 -6.69 7.52 -4.79
N ALA A 38 -6.31 6.24 -4.84
CA ALA A 38 -6.86 5.28 -5.78
C ALA A 38 -8.20 4.75 -5.25
N LEU A 39 -9.25 4.87 -6.04
CA LEU A 39 -10.62 4.53 -5.68
C LEU A 39 -11.14 3.39 -6.56
N GLY A 40 -11.57 2.29 -5.95
CA GLY A 40 -12.21 1.15 -6.60
C GLY A 40 -13.65 0.94 -6.12
N HIS A 41 -13.84 -0.03 -5.23
CA HIS A 41 -15.14 -0.33 -4.61
C HIS A 41 -15.67 0.87 -3.81
N GLU A 42 -16.96 1.17 -3.94
CA GLU A 42 -17.64 2.30 -3.28
C GLU A 42 -16.94 3.65 -3.49
N LYS A 43 -16.40 3.85 -4.70
CA LYS A 43 -15.53 4.99 -5.05
C LYS A 43 -16.15 6.37 -4.72
N GLU A 44 -17.45 6.56 -4.99
CA GLU A 44 -18.10 7.84 -4.74
C GLU A 44 -18.33 8.09 -3.25
N VAL A 45 -18.66 7.05 -2.49
CA VAL A 45 -18.83 7.14 -1.03
C VAL A 45 -17.51 7.54 -0.37
N VAL A 46 -16.42 6.86 -0.71
CA VAL A 46 -15.08 7.17 -0.17
C VAL A 46 -14.63 8.57 -0.58
N LYS A 47 -14.81 8.95 -1.85
CA LYS A 47 -14.46 10.28 -2.36
C LYS A 47 -15.21 11.39 -1.64
N ASN A 48 -16.53 11.23 -1.48
CA ASN A 48 -17.38 12.23 -0.80
C ASN A 48 -17.01 12.35 0.67
N PHE A 49 -16.80 11.23 1.36
CA PHE A 49 -16.31 11.22 2.73
C PHE A 49 -15.01 12.02 2.87
N ILE A 50 -14.02 11.74 2.01
CA ILE A 50 -12.73 12.42 2.06
C ILE A 50 -12.88 13.92 1.82
N LYS A 51 -13.70 14.33 0.84
CA LYS A 51 -13.94 15.75 0.54
C LYS A 51 -14.57 16.49 1.69
N ILE A 52 -15.51 15.87 2.40
CA ILE A 52 -16.20 16.46 3.56
C ILE A 52 -15.25 16.53 4.76
N ARG A 53 -14.53 15.45 5.02
CA ARG A 53 -13.68 15.33 6.23
C ARG A 53 -12.35 16.06 6.11
N HIS A 54 -11.81 16.21 4.88
CA HIS A 54 -10.51 16.81 4.59
C HIS A 54 -10.59 17.90 3.50
N PRO A 55 -11.43 18.93 3.65
CA PRO A 55 -11.66 19.94 2.60
C PRO A 55 -10.41 20.73 2.21
N ASP A 56 -9.48 20.92 3.18
CA ASP A 56 -8.26 21.71 2.98
C ASP A 56 -7.07 20.90 2.47
N ARG A 57 -7.27 19.60 2.19
CA ARG A 57 -6.20 18.72 1.70
C ARG A 57 -6.11 18.73 0.18
N LYS A 58 -4.89 18.77 -0.34
CA LYS A 58 -4.62 18.62 -1.78
C LYS A 58 -4.72 17.16 -2.18
N ILE A 59 -5.90 16.72 -2.65
CA ILE A 59 -6.14 15.32 -2.96
C ILE A 59 -6.52 15.16 -4.44
N LYS A 60 -5.81 14.24 -5.13
CA LYS A 60 -6.13 13.75 -6.47
C LYS A 60 -6.80 12.40 -6.35
N PHE A 61 -7.96 12.24 -6.98
CA PHE A 61 -8.66 10.96 -7.02
C PHE A 61 -8.43 10.26 -8.36
N VAL A 62 -8.06 8.99 -8.30
CA VAL A 62 -7.86 8.13 -9.47
C VAL A 62 -8.85 6.97 -9.40
N PHE A 63 -9.76 6.89 -10.36
CA PHE A 63 -10.72 5.79 -10.44
C PHE A 63 -10.07 4.57 -11.09
N VAL A 64 -10.01 3.47 -10.35
CA VAL A 64 -9.47 2.19 -10.82
C VAL A 64 -10.62 1.35 -11.35
N LYS A 65 -10.61 1.04 -12.64
CA LYS A 65 -11.68 0.27 -13.27
C LYS A 65 -11.66 -1.20 -12.86
N ASN A 66 -10.49 -1.84 -12.95
CA ASN A 66 -10.30 -3.24 -12.60
C ASN A 66 -9.78 -3.36 -11.16
N PHE A 67 -10.68 -3.28 -10.18
CA PHE A 67 -10.35 -3.40 -8.75
C PHE A 67 -10.74 -4.75 -8.14
N PHE A 68 -11.33 -5.64 -8.93
CA PHE A 68 -11.80 -6.96 -8.50
C PHE A 68 -11.53 -8.02 -9.58
N GLY A 69 -11.22 -9.26 -9.14
CA GLY A 69 -11.01 -10.40 -10.05
C GLY A 69 -9.61 -10.48 -10.63
N ILE A 70 -9.50 -11.21 -11.75
CA ILE A 70 -8.21 -11.45 -12.45
C ILE A 70 -7.66 -10.14 -12.98
N GLY A 71 -6.36 -9.91 -12.80
CA GLY A 71 -5.68 -8.68 -13.23
C GLY A 71 -5.87 -7.49 -12.28
N SER A 72 -6.66 -7.62 -11.21
CA SER A 72 -6.71 -6.64 -10.14
C SER A 72 -5.57 -6.85 -9.14
N GLY A 73 -5.06 -5.77 -8.55
CA GLY A 73 -4.04 -5.89 -7.50
C GLY A 73 -3.39 -4.55 -7.14
N PRO A 74 -2.57 -4.54 -6.07
CA PRO A 74 -1.91 -3.31 -5.63
C PRO A 74 -0.99 -2.70 -6.70
N GLY A 75 -0.31 -3.54 -7.48
CA GLY A 75 0.56 -3.11 -8.59
C GLY A 75 -0.25 -2.40 -9.68
N TYR A 76 -1.33 -3.03 -10.16
CA TYR A 76 -2.22 -2.43 -11.15
C TYR A 76 -2.80 -1.11 -10.64
N THR A 77 -3.31 -1.08 -9.40
CA THR A 77 -3.85 0.12 -8.77
C THR A 77 -2.83 1.26 -8.73
N LEU A 78 -1.61 0.96 -8.32
CA LEU A 78 -0.53 1.93 -8.26
C LEU A 78 -0.14 2.44 -9.66
N TYR A 79 -0.13 1.56 -10.66
CA TYR A 79 0.15 1.93 -12.05
C TYR A 79 -0.88 2.91 -12.62
N GLN A 80 -2.16 2.80 -12.25
CA GLN A 80 -3.19 3.78 -12.62
C GLN A 80 -2.91 5.19 -12.08
N CYS A 81 -2.18 5.27 -10.97
CA CYS A 81 -1.78 6.54 -10.35
C CYS A 81 -0.49 7.13 -10.94
N ARG A 82 0.22 6.41 -11.83
CA ARG A 82 1.56 6.75 -12.34
C ARG A 82 1.70 8.19 -12.82
N ARG A 83 0.70 8.73 -13.53
CA ARG A 83 0.77 10.10 -14.07
C ARG A 83 0.94 11.19 -13.01
N TYR A 84 0.50 10.93 -11.79
CA TYR A 84 0.62 11.86 -10.65
C TYR A 84 1.84 11.58 -9.77
N LEU A 85 2.52 10.45 -9.98
CA LEU A 85 3.63 9.97 -9.16
C LEU A 85 4.96 10.03 -9.94
N GLN A 86 5.22 11.17 -10.60
CA GLN A 86 6.44 11.43 -11.35
C GLN A 86 7.49 12.22 -10.53
N CYS A 87 7.51 11.98 -9.23
CA CYS A 87 8.45 12.51 -8.24
C CYS A 87 8.71 11.44 -7.17
N PRO A 88 9.66 11.62 -6.25
CA PRO A 88 9.74 10.77 -5.06
C PRO A 88 8.41 10.76 -4.31
N PHE A 89 7.91 9.56 -3.95
CA PHE A 89 6.61 9.41 -3.31
C PHE A 89 6.60 8.35 -2.22
N ILE A 90 5.58 8.39 -1.37
CA ILE A 90 5.28 7.36 -0.38
C ILE A 90 4.06 6.60 -0.85
N TYR A 91 4.16 5.27 -0.90
CA TYR A 91 3.04 4.36 -1.06
C TYR A 91 2.53 3.94 0.32
N SER A 92 1.21 4.01 0.52
CA SER A 92 0.53 3.52 1.71
C SER A 92 -0.70 2.72 1.32
N ALA A 93 -0.78 1.49 1.81
CA ALA A 93 -2.01 0.69 1.70
C ALA A 93 -3.11 1.31 2.57
N CYS A 94 -4.37 1.21 2.11
CA CYS A 94 -5.52 1.81 2.78
C CYS A 94 -5.97 1.09 4.07
N ASP A 95 -5.29 0.03 4.46
CA ASP A 95 -5.55 -0.79 5.65
C ASP A 95 -4.33 -0.86 6.59
N THR A 96 -3.34 0.00 6.36
CA THR A 96 -2.13 0.10 7.20
C THR A 96 -2.15 1.39 8.01
N ILE A 97 -2.29 1.24 9.33
CA ILE A 97 -2.13 2.35 10.29
C ILE A 97 -0.74 2.24 10.91
N VAL A 98 -0.01 3.35 10.86
CA VAL A 98 1.35 3.45 11.40
C VAL A 98 1.35 4.46 12.53
N THR A 99 1.87 4.08 13.69
CA THR A 99 2.02 4.95 14.86
C THR A 99 3.33 5.74 14.81
N GLU A 100 4.37 5.13 14.27
CA GLU A 100 5.70 5.71 14.13
C GLU A 100 5.74 6.85 13.10
N ASN A 101 6.77 7.68 13.16
CA ASN A 101 6.99 8.71 12.13
C ASN A 101 7.34 8.08 10.78
N VAL A 102 6.64 8.51 9.74
CA VAL A 102 6.89 8.06 8.37
C VAL A 102 8.03 8.88 7.78
N PRO A 103 9.17 8.26 7.39
CA PRO A 103 10.27 8.99 6.79
C PRO A 103 9.89 9.58 5.43
N ALA A 104 10.41 10.77 5.12
CA ALA A 104 10.32 11.30 3.76
C ALA A 104 11.05 10.37 2.77
N PRO A 105 10.66 10.33 1.47
CA PRO A 105 11.25 9.45 0.48
C PRO A 105 12.58 10.01 -0.07
N LYS A 106 13.52 10.36 0.86
CA LYS A 106 14.89 10.80 0.53
C LYS A 106 15.79 9.66 0.08
N PHE A 107 15.40 8.43 0.34
CA PHE A 107 16.00 7.17 -0.10
C PHE A 107 14.87 6.14 -0.30
N ASN A 108 15.17 5.01 -0.96
CA ASN A 108 14.20 3.94 -1.07
C ASN A 108 14.11 3.17 0.24
N TRP A 109 12.91 2.96 0.76
CA TRP A 109 12.68 2.21 1.99
C TRP A 109 11.34 1.48 1.96
N ILE A 110 11.21 0.47 2.77
CA ILE A 110 9.97 -0.29 2.98
C ILE A 110 9.67 -0.42 4.47
N GLY A 111 8.40 -0.34 4.83
CA GLY A 111 7.92 -0.61 6.17
C GLY A 111 7.85 -2.12 6.43
N ILE A 112 8.40 -2.57 7.55
CA ILE A 112 8.36 -3.97 7.98
C ILE A 112 7.82 -4.09 9.39
N SER A 113 7.14 -5.21 9.67
CA SER A 113 6.70 -5.58 11.02
C SER A 113 7.02 -7.04 11.29
N LYS A 114 7.25 -7.39 12.56
CA LYS A 114 7.49 -8.77 12.98
C LYS A 114 6.17 -9.53 13.10
N VAL A 115 6.07 -10.66 12.43
CA VAL A 115 4.90 -11.54 12.47
C VAL A 115 5.30 -12.99 12.80
N LYS A 116 4.41 -13.73 13.45
CA LYS A 116 4.58 -15.17 13.69
C LYS A 116 3.99 -16.00 12.55
N ASN A 117 2.86 -15.55 11.98
CA ASN A 117 2.17 -16.24 10.89
C ASN A 117 2.52 -15.56 9.55
N THR A 118 2.99 -16.35 8.59
CA THR A 118 3.41 -15.88 7.27
C THR A 118 2.31 -15.92 6.20
N GLU A 119 1.20 -16.63 6.43
CA GLU A 119 0.20 -16.94 5.40
C GLU A 119 -0.46 -15.71 4.75
N ARG A 120 -0.59 -14.64 5.52
CA ARG A 120 -1.34 -13.44 5.09
C ARG A 120 -0.46 -12.31 4.56
N TYR A 121 0.88 -12.44 4.70
CA TYR A 121 1.80 -11.33 4.47
C TYR A 121 2.82 -11.65 3.37
N LEU A 122 3.28 -10.63 2.69
CA LEU A 122 4.50 -10.68 1.90
C LEU A 122 5.68 -10.68 2.88
N ILE A 123 6.47 -11.74 2.88
CA ILE A 123 7.62 -11.89 3.78
C ILE A 123 8.88 -11.38 3.09
N ILE A 124 9.73 -10.72 3.85
CA ILE A 124 10.96 -10.10 3.37
C ILE A 124 12.14 -10.68 4.13
N GLU A 125 13.11 -11.21 3.43
CA GLU A 125 14.38 -11.67 4.01
C GLU A 125 15.56 -10.97 3.36
N LYS A 126 16.54 -10.57 4.18
CA LYS A 126 17.81 -10.06 3.70
C LYS A 126 18.67 -11.23 3.25
N LYS A 127 19.23 -11.17 2.05
CA LYS A 127 20.20 -12.16 1.58
C LYS A 127 21.48 -12.05 2.42
N LYS A 128 22.12 -13.20 2.67
CA LYS A 128 23.40 -13.26 3.39
C LYS A 128 24.57 -12.84 2.49
N SER A 129 24.45 -13.04 1.18
CA SER A 129 25.52 -12.83 0.20
C SER A 129 25.74 -11.38 -0.19
N ASP A 130 24.70 -10.59 -0.16
CA ASP A 130 24.70 -9.17 -0.54
C ASP A 130 23.65 -8.41 0.29
N ASN A 131 23.60 -7.10 0.16
CA ASN A 131 22.60 -6.29 0.88
C ASN A 131 21.22 -6.28 0.22
N SER A 132 20.93 -7.21 -0.67
CA SER A 132 19.63 -7.33 -1.31
C SER A 132 18.61 -8.04 -0.44
N TYR A 133 17.34 -7.92 -0.81
CA TYR A 133 16.23 -8.56 -0.10
C TYR A 133 15.51 -9.53 -1.03
N ILE A 134 15.08 -10.67 -0.49
CA ILE A 134 14.20 -11.64 -1.15
C ILE A 134 12.79 -11.38 -0.66
N LEU A 135 11.86 -11.34 -1.60
CA LEU A 135 10.43 -11.24 -1.33
C LEU A 135 9.80 -12.62 -1.51
N PHE A 136 9.17 -13.12 -0.45
CA PHE A 136 8.43 -14.37 -0.47
C PHE A 136 6.94 -14.07 -0.51
N ASP A 137 6.34 -14.26 -1.67
CA ASP A 137 4.89 -14.23 -1.82
C ASP A 137 4.25 -15.56 -1.36
N LYS A 138 2.93 -15.68 -1.48
CA LYS A 138 2.22 -16.90 -1.09
C LYS A 138 2.71 -18.17 -1.79
N LYS A 139 3.26 -18.07 -3.01
CA LYS A 139 3.75 -19.21 -3.81
C LYS A 139 5.14 -19.67 -3.37
N ARG A 140 5.98 -18.76 -2.84
CA ARG A 140 7.36 -19.03 -2.42
C ARG A 140 7.53 -19.30 -0.92
N LYS A 141 6.46 -19.34 -0.15
CA LYS A 141 6.53 -19.55 1.31
C LYS A 141 7.12 -20.90 1.74
N ILE A 142 7.12 -21.88 0.85
CA ILE A 142 7.77 -23.20 1.09
C ILE A 142 9.28 -23.06 1.30
N GLU A 143 9.90 -22.00 0.75
CA GLU A 143 11.34 -21.72 0.87
C GLU A 143 11.73 -21.04 2.19
N ILE A 144 10.74 -20.64 3.00
CA ILE A 144 10.99 -19.94 4.27
C ILE A 144 11.46 -20.94 5.32
N ASP A 145 12.54 -20.60 6.02
CA ASP A 145 13.06 -21.40 7.14
C ASP A 145 12.05 -21.43 8.31
N ASN A 146 11.36 -22.55 8.44
CA ASN A 146 10.32 -22.77 9.47
C ASN A 146 10.88 -22.83 10.91
N LYS A 147 12.22 -22.85 11.10
CA LYS A 147 12.85 -22.78 12.43
C LYS A 147 12.81 -21.36 13.02
N LYS A 148 12.53 -20.35 12.21
CA LYS A 148 12.40 -18.97 12.69
C LYS A 148 11.11 -18.78 13.48
N LYS A 149 11.21 -18.17 14.66
CA LYS A 149 10.06 -17.84 15.50
C LYS A 149 9.27 -16.61 15.01
N THR A 150 9.92 -15.72 14.25
CA THR A 150 9.31 -14.50 13.69
C THR A 150 9.87 -14.16 12.33
N PHE A 151 9.05 -13.50 11.51
CA PHE A 151 9.35 -13.11 10.14
C PHE A 151 9.15 -11.61 9.94
N ASN A 152 9.88 -11.01 9.00
CA ASN A 152 9.63 -9.63 8.59
C ASN A 152 8.53 -9.61 7.53
N ALA A 153 7.40 -9.02 7.85
CA ALA A 153 6.30 -8.82 6.92
C ALA A 153 6.31 -7.40 6.36
N PHE A 154 6.05 -7.26 5.06
CA PHE A 154 5.79 -5.97 4.44
C PHE A 154 4.46 -5.40 4.96
N THR A 155 4.49 -4.18 5.44
CA THR A 155 3.31 -3.52 6.03
C THR A 155 2.41 -2.83 5.02
N GLY A 156 2.77 -2.78 3.75
CA GLY A 156 2.06 -1.97 2.76
C GLY A 156 2.48 -0.50 2.78
N LEU A 157 3.62 -0.16 3.36
CA LEU A 157 4.17 1.19 3.40
C LEU A 157 5.57 1.22 2.78
N ALA A 158 5.82 2.12 1.83
CA ALA A 158 7.13 2.25 1.18
C ALA A 158 7.41 3.68 0.74
N GLY A 159 8.67 4.10 0.84
CA GLY A 159 9.16 5.34 0.24
C GLY A 159 9.98 5.04 -1.01
N ILE A 160 9.59 5.64 -2.12
CA ILE A 160 10.19 5.46 -3.44
C ILE A 160 10.88 6.77 -3.84
N LYS A 161 12.22 6.83 -3.71
CA LYS A 161 13.05 7.94 -4.20
C LYS A 161 13.28 7.81 -5.69
N ASP A 162 13.68 6.61 -6.13
CA ASP A 162 14.08 6.34 -7.52
C ASP A 162 12.86 6.01 -8.38
N TYR A 163 11.86 6.88 -8.38
CA TYR A 163 10.58 6.68 -9.06
C TYR A 163 10.73 6.36 -10.56
N LYS A 164 11.73 6.92 -11.26
CA LYS A 164 11.98 6.62 -12.68
C LYS A 164 12.32 5.14 -12.88
N LYS A 165 13.27 4.61 -12.08
CA LYS A 165 13.64 3.18 -12.11
C LYS A 165 12.48 2.29 -11.68
N PHE A 166 11.71 2.73 -10.68
CA PHE A 166 10.52 2.04 -10.23
C PHE A 166 9.51 1.85 -11.37
N TRP A 167 9.20 2.92 -12.12
CA TRP A 167 8.27 2.83 -13.25
C TRP A 167 8.84 2.07 -14.45
N GLN A 168 10.15 2.08 -14.67
CA GLN A 168 10.80 1.21 -15.68
C GLN A 168 10.61 -0.27 -15.33
N GLY A 169 10.72 -0.64 -14.05
CA GLY A 169 10.45 -2.01 -13.57
C GLY A 169 9.03 -2.48 -13.89
N PHE A 170 8.03 -1.62 -13.80
CA PHE A 170 6.65 -1.93 -14.23
C PHE A 170 6.53 -2.16 -15.74
N ALA A 171 7.26 -1.41 -16.56
CA ALA A 171 7.21 -1.56 -18.01
C ALA A 171 7.81 -2.90 -18.49
N ILE A 172 8.83 -3.40 -17.79
CA ILE A 172 9.49 -4.69 -18.10
C ILE A 172 8.59 -5.88 -17.69
N ASN A 173 7.89 -5.76 -16.56
CA ASN A 173 7.05 -6.82 -16.00
C ASN A 173 5.56 -6.56 -16.33
N LYS A 174 5.20 -6.54 -17.61
CA LYS A 174 3.80 -6.35 -18.05
C LYS A 174 2.83 -7.37 -17.42
N GLU A 175 3.30 -8.56 -17.09
CA GLU A 175 2.52 -9.60 -16.39
C GLU A 175 2.07 -9.20 -14.97
N LEU A 176 2.70 -8.21 -14.34
CA LEU A 176 2.27 -7.67 -13.04
C LEU A 176 1.12 -6.67 -13.15
N ILE A 177 0.72 -6.30 -14.37
CA ILE A 177 -0.31 -5.30 -14.65
C ILE A 177 -1.62 -5.96 -15.10
N HIS A 178 -1.57 -7.27 -15.41
CA HIS A 178 -2.72 -8.07 -15.90
C HIS A 178 -3.20 -9.11 -14.90
#